data_a52acd159d2923c759072cba61694520
#
_entry.id   a52acd159d2923c759072cba61694520
#
_cell.length_a   1.000
_cell.length_b   1.000
_cell.length_c   1.000
_cell.angle_alpha   90.00
_cell.angle_beta   90.00
_cell.angle_gamma   90.00
#
_symmetry.space_group_name_H-M   'P 1'
#
loop_
_entity.id
_entity.type
_entity.pdbx_description
1 polymer ?
#
loop_
_entity_poly.entity_id
_entity_poly.type
_entity_poly.pdbx_seq_one_letter_code
_entity_poly.pdbx_strand_id
1 'polypeptide(L)'
;MKSKRILASVFVAILATGVGVFAGHSLLNADGVDVAQAAQPNTQSAVAQLWAAPVTNADGKPQSLSLLKGHPVVINFWASWCGPCVEEMPALAQLHREYAKKGIDFVGLGVDSDKNVKAFLQKVPVDYPVYVIGFGGADLARAFGNNAGGLPFTVVIDAKGNVRSTKLGQIQPKELKQTLDAL
;
A
#
# COMPACT_ATOMS: atom_id res chain seq x y z
N MET A 1 -4.22 70.45 24.61
CA MET A 1 -4.84 71.46 23.73
C MET A 1 -5.54 70.71 22.61
N LYS A 2 -6.88 70.67 22.66
CA LYS A 2 -7.85 71.10 21.63
C LYS A 2 -7.72 70.28 20.35
N SER A 3 -8.74 69.62 19.75
CA SER A 3 -10.20 69.85 19.63
C SER A 3 -10.79 68.67 18.92
N LYS A 4 -11.74 67.93 19.37
CA LYS A 4 -13.18 67.79 19.10
C LYS A 4 -13.66 68.26 17.71
N ARG A 5 -14.39 67.37 17.00
CA ARG A 5 -15.69 67.58 16.34
C ARG A 5 -15.93 66.33 15.44
N ILE A 6 -16.85 65.42 15.71
CA ILE A 6 -18.31 65.37 15.68
C ILE A 6 -18.87 65.76 14.30
N LEU A 7 -19.62 64.85 13.74
CA LEU A 7 -20.93 64.92 13.01
C LEU A 7 -21.01 63.81 12.00
N ALA A 8 -21.84 62.92 12.08
CA ALA A 8 -23.31 62.78 12.15
C ALA A 8 -23.84 62.17 10.83
N SER A 9 -24.40 61.02 11.00
CA SER A 9 -25.63 60.46 10.39
C SER A 9 -26.08 60.96 9.01
N VAL A 10 -26.28 59.98 8.10
CA VAL A 10 -27.49 59.96 7.23
C VAL A 10 -27.89 58.47 7.05
N PHE A 11 -29.00 58.13 7.67
CA PHE A 11 -29.84 57.00 7.28
C PHE A 11 -30.59 57.34 6.01
N VAL A 12 -30.50 56.53 4.96
CA VAL A 12 -31.51 56.51 3.91
C VAL A 12 -32.00 55.07 3.78
N ALA A 13 -33.18 54.86 4.30
CA ALA A 13 -33.98 53.69 4.04
C ALA A 13 -34.63 53.86 2.66
N ILE A 14 -34.41 52.93 1.77
CA ILE A 14 -35.29 52.78 0.58
C ILE A 14 -35.85 51.36 0.63
N LEU A 15 -37.12 51.32 1.03
CA LEU A 15 -38.05 50.21 0.78
C LEU A 15 -38.50 50.37 -0.69
N ALA A 16 -38.21 49.39 -1.54
CA ALA A 16 -38.90 49.22 -2.79
C ALA A 16 -39.17 47.74 -3.02
N THR A 17 -40.41 47.41 -2.94
CA THR A 17 -41.13 46.24 -3.36
C THR A 17 -40.78 45.87 -4.81
N GLY A 18 -40.51 44.59 -5.04
CA GLY A 18 -40.29 44.03 -6.39
C GLY A 18 -40.39 42.53 -6.36
N VAL A 19 -41.61 42.02 -6.41
CA VAL A 19 -41.96 40.66 -6.81
C VAL A 19 -41.46 40.46 -8.26
N GLY A 20 -40.72 39.42 -8.51
CA GLY A 20 -40.54 39.03 -9.90
C GLY A 20 -39.34 38.15 -10.19
N VAL A 21 -39.62 36.96 -10.62
CA VAL A 21 -38.78 36.07 -11.42
C VAL A 21 -37.85 35.13 -10.64
N PHE A 22 -38.49 34.17 -10.01
CA PHE A 22 -37.93 32.84 -9.84
C PHE A 22 -38.11 32.09 -11.17
N ALA A 23 -37.22 32.26 -12.10
CA ALA A 23 -37.17 31.43 -13.31
C ALA A 23 -35.76 31.51 -13.91
N GLY A 24 -35.07 30.40 -13.93
CA GLY A 24 -34.09 30.16 -14.95
C GLY A 24 -32.61 30.37 -14.61
N HIS A 25 -32.06 29.68 -13.61
CA HIS A 25 -30.61 29.39 -13.63
C HIS A 25 -30.33 27.93 -13.27
N SER A 26 -31.06 27.04 -13.92
CA SER A 26 -30.80 25.60 -13.92
C SER A 26 -30.41 25.15 -15.33
N LEU A 27 -29.43 25.75 -15.94
CA LEU A 27 -28.85 25.25 -17.20
C LEU A 27 -27.46 25.85 -17.46
N LEU A 28 -26.49 25.59 -16.61
CA LEU A 28 -25.06 25.61 -16.95
C LEU A 28 -24.26 24.74 -15.96
N ASN A 29 -24.66 23.50 -15.79
CA ASN A 29 -23.75 22.43 -15.39
C ASN A 29 -23.46 21.60 -16.63
N ALA A 30 -23.00 22.24 -17.67
CA ALA A 30 -22.30 21.58 -18.74
C ALA A 30 -20.83 21.51 -18.31
N ASP A 31 -20.28 20.33 -18.50
CA ASP A 31 -18.85 19.99 -18.32
C ASP A 31 -18.33 19.94 -16.89
N GLY A 32 -18.95 19.06 -16.06
CA GLY A 32 -18.21 18.32 -15.07
C GLY A 32 -17.20 17.43 -15.81
N VAL A 33 -16.02 17.97 -16.09
CA VAL A 33 -14.85 17.15 -16.36
C VAL A 33 -14.63 16.41 -15.04
N ASP A 34 -15.11 15.16 -14.96
CA ASP A 34 -14.63 14.21 -13.98
C ASP A 34 -13.13 14.08 -14.22
N VAL A 35 -12.36 14.94 -13.58
CA VAL A 35 -10.93 14.66 -13.37
C VAL A 35 -10.94 13.32 -12.66
N ALA A 36 -10.65 12.27 -13.43
CA ALA A 36 -10.48 10.93 -12.93
C ALA A 36 -9.51 11.05 -11.75
N GLN A 37 -10.07 11.06 -10.56
CA GLN A 37 -9.33 11.09 -9.32
C GLN A 37 -8.49 9.83 -9.38
N ALA A 38 -7.17 10.00 -9.55
CA ALA A 38 -6.25 8.88 -9.62
C ALA A 38 -6.58 7.98 -8.44
N ALA A 39 -7.15 6.80 -8.73
CA ALA A 39 -7.68 5.91 -7.73
C ALA A 39 -6.55 5.60 -6.76
N GLN A 40 -6.66 6.11 -5.54
CA GLN A 40 -5.75 5.71 -4.49
C GLN A 40 -5.84 4.19 -4.36
N PRO A 41 -4.72 3.48 -4.25
CA PRO A 41 -4.76 2.03 -4.17
C PRO A 41 -5.71 1.65 -3.02
N ASN A 42 -6.77 0.92 -3.35
CA ASN A 42 -7.66 0.38 -2.34
C ASN A 42 -6.94 -0.77 -1.65
N THR A 43 -6.17 -0.44 -0.62
CA THR A 43 -5.32 -1.38 0.10
C THR A 43 -6.09 -2.55 0.69
N GLN A 44 -7.37 -2.37 1.04
CA GLN A 44 -8.24 -3.47 1.48
C GLN A 44 -8.54 -4.46 0.35
N SER A 45 -8.75 -3.97 -0.87
CA SER A 45 -8.90 -4.83 -2.04
C SER A 45 -7.60 -5.57 -2.36
N ALA A 46 -6.44 -4.91 -2.26
CA ALA A 46 -5.13 -5.54 -2.46
C ALA A 46 -4.86 -6.65 -1.42
N VAL A 47 -5.20 -6.42 -0.17
CA VAL A 47 -5.08 -7.42 0.91
C VAL A 47 -6.01 -8.61 0.66
N ALA A 48 -7.25 -8.37 0.19
CA ALA A 48 -8.16 -9.45 -0.18
C ALA A 48 -7.61 -10.29 -1.35
N GLN A 49 -7.03 -9.64 -2.36
CA GLN A 49 -6.36 -10.31 -3.49
C GLN A 49 -5.15 -11.14 -3.02
N LEU A 50 -4.33 -10.59 -2.10
CA LEU A 50 -3.19 -11.32 -1.53
C LEU A 50 -3.64 -12.64 -0.89
N TRP A 51 -4.67 -12.60 -0.05
CA TRP A 51 -5.15 -13.81 0.63
C TRP A 51 -5.78 -14.84 -0.32
N ALA A 52 -6.26 -14.42 -1.46
CA ALA A 52 -6.84 -15.28 -2.50
C ALA A 52 -5.83 -15.70 -3.58
N ALA A 53 -4.62 -15.13 -3.55
CA ALA A 53 -3.63 -15.37 -4.59
C ALA A 53 -3.23 -16.86 -4.65
N PRO A 54 -3.24 -17.47 -5.83
CA PRO A 54 -2.72 -18.82 -6.01
C PRO A 54 -1.19 -18.78 -5.86
N VAL A 55 -0.67 -19.53 -4.92
CA VAL A 55 0.77 -19.65 -4.69
C VAL A 55 1.15 -21.12 -4.54
N THR A 56 2.39 -21.43 -4.87
CA THR A 56 2.99 -22.77 -4.67
C THR A 56 4.22 -22.65 -3.78
N ASN A 57 4.64 -23.72 -3.16
CA ASN A 57 5.98 -23.80 -2.62
C ASN A 57 7.01 -24.05 -3.74
N ALA A 58 8.30 -24.08 -3.42
CA ALA A 58 9.37 -24.31 -4.38
C ALA A 58 9.30 -25.70 -5.09
N ASP A 59 8.51 -26.62 -4.58
CA ASP A 59 8.26 -27.93 -5.20
C ASP A 59 6.99 -27.95 -6.08
N GLY A 60 6.36 -26.79 -6.29
CA GLY A 60 5.15 -26.67 -7.09
C GLY A 60 3.87 -27.12 -6.38
N LYS A 61 3.92 -27.39 -5.06
CA LYS A 61 2.72 -27.79 -4.31
C LYS A 61 1.90 -26.54 -3.93
N PRO A 62 0.57 -26.55 -4.18
CA PRO A 62 -0.30 -25.44 -3.81
C PRO A 62 -0.20 -25.10 -2.32
N GLN A 63 -0.21 -23.80 -2.02
CA GLN A 63 -0.20 -23.23 -0.70
C GLN A 63 -1.30 -22.18 -0.55
N SER A 64 -1.58 -21.75 0.67
CA SER A 64 -2.59 -20.72 0.92
C SER A 64 -2.04 -19.63 1.84
N LEU A 65 -2.04 -18.41 1.35
CA LEU A 65 -1.69 -17.23 2.16
C LEU A 65 -2.80 -16.86 3.15
N SER A 66 -4.02 -17.41 2.98
CA SER A 66 -5.13 -17.16 3.91
C SER A 66 -4.87 -17.65 5.33
N LEU A 67 -3.92 -18.56 5.51
CA LEU A 67 -3.50 -19.04 6.83
C LEU A 67 -2.79 -17.97 7.67
N LEU A 68 -2.32 -16.90 7.04
CA LEU A 68 -1.67 -15.77 7.69
C LEU A 68 -2.67 -14.69 8.15
N LYS A 69 -3.96 -14.83 7.83
CA LYS A 69 -4.99 -13.89 8.27
C LYS A 69 -5.07 -13.86 9.78
N GLY A 70 -5.15 -12.65 10.34
CA GLY A 70 -5.21 -12.46 11.79
C GLY A 70 -3.84 -12.32 12.45
N HIS A 71 -2.75 -12.48 11.69
CA HIS A 71 -1.38 -12.28 12.15
C HIS A 71 -0.77 -11.07 11.45
N PRO A 72 0.09 -10.31 12.12
CA PRO A 72 0.92 -9.33 11.43
C PRO A 72 1.89 -10.05 10.49
N VAL A 73 2.08 -9.53 9.28
CA VAL A 73 2.93 -10.20 8.29
C VAL A 73 3.74 -9.22 7.46
N VAL A 74 4.97 -9.59 7.17
CA VAL A 74 5.85 -8.94 6.19
C VAL A 74 5.83 -9.77 4.91
N ILE A 75 5.37 -9.17 3.82
CA ILE A 75 5.36 -9.78 2.49
C ILE A 75 6.44 -9.10 1.65
N ASN A 76 7.40 -9.87 1.18
CA ASN A 76 8.47 -9.38 0.32
C ASN A 76 8.34 -9.98 -1.08
N PHE A 77 8.07 -9.15 -2.08
CA PHE A 77 8.06 -9.52 -3.50
C PHE A 77 9.48 -9.45 -4.05
N TRP A 78 9.95 -10.55 -4.62
CA TRP A 78 11.32 -10.70 -5.09
C TRP A 78 11.41 -11.58 -6.34
N ALA A 79 12.57 -11.64 -6.97
CA ALA A 79 12.85 -12.59 -8.04
C ALA A 79 14.32 -13.07 -7.98
N SER A 80 14.58 -14.26 -8.53
CA SER A 80 15.92 -14.88 -8.50
C SER A 80 16.98 -14.10 -9.31
N TRP A 81 16.54 -13.34 -10.29
CA TRP A 81 17.36 -12.49 -11.16
C TRP A 81 17.56 -11.06 -10.62
N CYS A 82 16.91 -10.72 -9.52
CA CYS A 82 16.93 -9.38 -8.92
C CYS A 82 18.08 -9.27 -7.91
N GLY A 83 19.21 -8.69 -8.31
CA GLY A 83 20.39 -8.53 -7.44
C GLY A 83 20.07 -7.89 -6.08
N PRO A 84 19.44 -6.69 -6.03
CA PRO A 84 19.06 -6.06 -4.75
C PRO A 84 18.15 -6.90 -3.87
N CYS A 85 17.28 -7.76 -4.47
CA CYS A 85 16.43 -8.67 -3.72
C CYS A 85 17.27 -9.71 -2.95
N VAL A 86 18.28 -10.27 -3.64
CA VAL A 86 19.18 -11.28 -3.06
C VAL A 86 20.02 -10.67 -1.93
N GLU A 87 20.48 -9.44 -2.12
CA GLU A 87 21.30 -8.73 -1.13
C GLU A 87 20.55 -8.45 0.19
N GLU A 88 19.23 -8.25 0.16
CA GLU A 88 18.46 -7.98 1.37
C GLU A 88 18.00 -9.23 2.13
N MET A 89 18.04 -10.43 1.49
CA MET A 89 17.55 -11.67 2.11
C MET A 89 18.19 -12.01 3.45
N PRO A 90 19.51 -11.84 3.67
CA PRO A 90 20.11 -12.07 4.98
C PRO A 90 19.53 -11.16 6.07
N ALA A 91 19.23 -9.90 5.75
CA ALA A 91 18.64 -8.97 6.70
C ALA A 91 17.18 -9.34 7.00
N LEU A 92 16.40 -9.76 5.99
CA LEU A 92 15.04 -10.27 6.17
C LEU A 92 15.05 -11.54 7.05
N ALA A 93 15.96 -12.48 6.82
CA ALA A 93 16.11 -13.68 7.63
C ALA A 93 16.47 -13.35 9.09
N GLN A 94 17.33 -12.38 9.32
CA GLN A 94 17.64 -11.92 10.67
C GLN A 94 16.39 -11.32 11.36
N LEU A 95 15.66 -10.46 10.68
CA LEU A 95 14.44 -9.86 11.20
C LEU A 95 13.34 -10.91 11.44
N HIS A 96 13.20 -11.89 10.54
CA HIS A 96 12.29 -13.01 10.75
C HIS A 96 12.60 -13.74 12.07
N ARG A 97 13.84 -14.13 12.32
CA ARG A 97 14.23 -14.81 13.58
C ARG A 97 13.93 -13.99 14.82
N GLU A 98 14.07 -12.67 14.74
CA GLU A 98 13.77 -11.76 15.85
C GLU A 98 12.27 -11.62 16.09
N TYR A 99 11.49 -11.42 15.02
CA TYR A 99 10.08 -11.04 15.12
C TYR A 99 9.10 -12.19 15.06
N ALA A 100 9.47 -13.35 14.53
CA ALA A 100 8.64 -14.56 14.60
C ALA A 100 8.30 -14.94 16.05
N LYS A 101 9.22 -14.71 16.99
CA LYS A 101 9.00 -14.93 18.43
C LYS A 101 7.98 -13.95 19.02
N LYS A 102 7.70 -12.85 18.34
CA LYS A 102 6.68 -11.85 18.70
C LYS A 102 5.36 -12.07 17.93
N GLY A 103 5.25 -13.17 17.16
CA GLY A 103 4.05 -13.51 16.39
C GLY A 103 3.91 -12.76 15.08
N ILE A 104 5.01 -12.24 14.53
CA ILE A 104 5.01 -11.58 13.20
C ILE A 104 5.55 -12.55 12.16
N ASP A 105 4.74 -12.85 11.16
CA ASP A 105 5.11 -13.74 10.07
C ASP A 105 5.92 -13.00 8.99
N PHE A 106 6.77 -13.74 8.28
CA PHE A 106 7.52 -13.26 7.12
C PHE A 106 7.29 -14.20 5.96
N VAL A 107 7.07 -13.66 4.77
CA VAL A 107 6.87 -14.44 3.55
C VAL A 107 7.59 -13.77 2.37
N GLY A 108 8.41 -14.54 1.68
CA GLY A 108 8.93 -14.17 0.37
C GLY A 108 7.96 -14.64 -0.73
N LEU A 109 7.50 -13.71 -1.59
CA LEU A 109 6.70 -14.04 -2.76
C LEU A 109 7.58 -13.92 -4.02
N GLY A 110 7.95 -15.06 -4.60
CA GLY A 110 8.75 -15.14 -5.83
C GLY A 110 7.94 -14.76 -7.07
N VAL A 111 8.24 -13.62 -7.66
CA VAL A 111 7.72 -13.16 -8.95
C VAL A 111 8.58 -13.76 -10.06
N ASP A 112 8.59 -15.08 -10.13
CA ASP A 112 9.46 -15.88 -11.00
C ASP A 112 8.84 -17.27 -11.22
N SER A 113 9.46 -18.11 -12.01
CA SER A 113 9.04 -19.50 -12.19
C SER A 113 9.41 -20.40 -11.00
N ASP A 114 8.64 -21.44 -10.74
CA ASP A 114 8.94 -22.46 -9.72
C ASP A 114 10.36 -23.01 -9.89
N LYS A 115 10.75 -23.31 -11.14
CA LYS A 115 12.09 -23.82 -11.46
C LYS A 115 13.21 -22.88 -11.01
N ASN A 116 13.08 -21.58 -11.29
CA ASN A 116 14.09 -20.58 -10.96
C ASN A 116 14.14 -20.36 -9.44
N VAL A 117 12.99 -20.22 -8.77
CA VAL A 117 12.92 -20.08 -7.31
C VAL A 117 13.53 -21.31 -6.62
N LYS A 118 13.18 -22.53 -7.06
CA LYS A 118 13.73 -23.76 -6.51
C LYS A 118 15.26 -23.82 -6.66
N ALA A 119 15.76 -23.55 -7.87
CA ALA A 119 17.20 -23.57 -8.13
C ALA A 119 17.96 -22.50 -7.34
N PHE A 120 17.33 -21.35 -7.09
CA PHE A 120 17.86 -20.27 -6.26
C PHE A 120 17.95 -20.71 -4.80
N LEU A 121 16.86 -21.19 -4.21
CA LEU A 121 16.79 -21.59 -2.80
C LEU A 121 17.72 -22.76 -2.45
N GLN A 122 18.07 -23.59 -3.42
CA GLN A 122 19.11 -24.65 -3.23
C GLN A 122 20.50 -24.05 -3.01
N LYS A 123 20.77 -22.85 -3.54
CA LYS A 123 22.08 -22.16 -3.43
C LYS A 123 22.09 -21.15 -2.29
N VAL A 124 20.95 -20.49 -2.05
CA VAL A 124 20.79 -19.42 -1.06
C VAL A 124 19.57 -19.77 -0.19
N PRO A 125 19.73 -20.67 0.78
CA PRO A 125 18.64 -21.04 1.66
C PRO A 125 18.29 -19.88 2.59
N VAL A 126 16.99 -19.67 2.81
CA VAL A 126 16.45 -18.74 3.80
C VAL A 126 15.60 -19.50 4.81
N ASP A 127 15.44 -18.97 6.01
CA ASP A 127 14.74 -19.62 7.13
C ASP A 127 13.31 -19.10 7.35
N TYR A 128 12.78 -18.30 6.42
CA TYR A 128 11.39 -17.89 6.38
C TYR A 128 10.67 -18.51 5.16
N PRO A 129 9.34 -18.69 5.21
CA PRO A 129 8.57 -19.25 4.10
C PRO A 129 8.75 -18.46 2.81
N VAL A 130 9.02 -19.18 1.72
CA VAL A 130 9.05 -18.64 0.36
C VAL A 130 8.03 -19.38 -0.49
N TYR A 131 7.16 -18.62 -1.12
CA TYR A 131 6.19 -19.12 -2.08
C TYR A 131 6.41 -18.51 -3.45
N VAL A 132 5.97 -19.22 -4.48
CA VAL A 132 6.00 -18.76 -5.86
C VAL A 132 4.60 -18.26 -6.23
N ILE A 133 4.52 -17.00 -6.65
CA ILE A 133 3.30 -16.38 -7.15
C ILE A 133 3.33 -16.23 -8.68
N GLY A 134 4.49 -16.50 -9.29
CA GLY A 134 4.69 -16.33 -10.72
C GLY A 134 4.63 -14.85 -11.14
N PHE A 135 4.54 -14.62 -12.43
CA PHE A 135 4.55 -13.27 -12.98
C PHE A 135 3.30 -12.44 -12.63
N GLY A 136 2.18 -13.09 -12.29
CA GLY A 136 0.99 -12.41 -11.74
C GLY A 136 1.25 -11.67 -10.42
N GLY A 137 2.33 -11.99 -9.73
CA GLY A 137 2.77 -11.25 -8.54
C GLY A 137 3.06 -9.78 -8.79
N ALA A 138 3.44 -9.42 -10.01
CA ALA A 138 3.66 -8.02 -10.39
C ALA A 138 2.35 -7.20 -10.34
N ASP A 139 1.22 -7.79 -10.75
CA ASP A 139 -0.08 -7.11 -10.71
C ASP A 139 -0.56 -6.95 -9.26
N LEU A 140 -0.35 -7.96 -8.43
CA LEU A 140 -0.62 -7.86 -6.99
C LEU A 140 0.24 -6.78 -6.33
N ALA A 141 1.53 -6.69 -6.65
CA ALA A 141 2.40 -5.64 -6.14
C ALA A 141 1.91 -4.23 -6.58
N ARG A 142 1.40 -4.09 -7.83
CA ARG A 142 0.77 -2.84 -8.28
C ARG A 142 -0.48 -2.50 -7.49
N ALA A 143 -1.31 -3.48 -7.14
CA ALA A 143 -2.49 -3.26 -6.29
C ALA A 143 -2.11 -2.68 -4.90
N PHE A 144 -0.92 -2.99 -4.40
CA PHE A 144 -0.34 -2.38 -3.19
C PHE A 144 0.37 -1.04 -3.43
N GLY A 145 0.33 -0.50 -4.64
CA GLY A 145 0.90 0.81 -4.99
C GLY A 145 2.27 0.77 -5.66
N ASN A 146 2.82 -0.39 -5.97
CA ASN A 146 4.07 -0.50 -6.75
C ASN A 146 3.84 -0.23 -8.24
N ASN A 147 3.43 0.99 -8.58
CA ASN A 147 3.11 1.38 -9.95
C ASN A 147 4.32 1.27 -10.90
N ALA A 148 5.52 1.42 -10.38
CA ALA A 148 6.76 1.27 -11.15
C ALA A 148 7.09 -0.19 -11.49
N GLY A 149 6.48 -1.18 -10.80
CA GLY A 149 6.71 -2.60 -11.02
C GLY A 149 8.13 -3.06 -10.66
N GLY A 150 8.88 -2.25 -9.90
CA GLY A 150 10.25 -2.58 -9.48
C GLY A 150 10.29 -3.61 -8.35
N LEU A 151 11.43 -4.30 -8.22
CA LEU A 151 11.75 -5.24 -7.15
C LEU A 151 13.07 -4.86 -6.49
N PRO A 152 13.26 -5.15 -5.20
CA PRO A 152 12.29 -5.77 -4.30
C PRO A 152 11.15 -4.80 -3.92
N PHE A 153 10.03 -5.37 -3.47
CA PHE A 153 8.92 -4.57 -2.93
C PHE A 153 8.38 -5.25 -1.67
N THR A 154 8.32 -4.51 -0.58
CA THR A 154 7.92 -5.05 0.73
C THR A 154 6.65 -4.38 1.22
N VAL A 155 5.72 -5.18 1.74
CA VAL A 155 4.45 -4.74 2.34
C VAL A 155 4.37 -5.27 3.76
N VAL A 156 4.03 -4.43 4.73
CA VAL A 156 3.76 -4.81 6.11
C VAL A 156 2.26 -4.67 6.38
N ILE A 157 1.64 -5.74 6.85
CA ILE A 157 0.20 -5.81 7.13
C ILE A 157 0.03 -6.17 8.60
N ASP A 158 -0.87 -5.46 9.31
CA ASP A 158 -1.18 -5.76 10.72
C ASP A 158 -2.17 -6.93 10.86
N ALA A 159 -2.39 -7.40 12.09
CA ALA A 159 -3.32 -8.48 12.38
C ALA A 159 -4.78 -8.19 11.97
N LYS A 160 -5.14 -6.91 11.79
CA LYS A 160 -6.47 -6.49 11.34
C LYS A 160 -6.58 -6.44 9.81
N GLY A 161 -5.48 -6.71 9.09
CA GLY A 161 -5.42 -6.63 7.64
C GLY A 161 -5.20 -5.20 7.10
N ASN A 162 -4.73 -4.27 7.92
CA ASN A 162 -4.39 -2.93 7.43
C ASN A 162 -2.94 -2.90 6.97
N VAL A 163 -2.69 -2.32 5.81
CA VAL A 163 -1.34 -2.04 5.33
C VAL A 163 -0.71 -0.94 6.19
N ARG A 164 0.39 -1.26 6.85
CA ARG A 164 1.12 -0.35 7.75
C ARG A 164 2.24 0.38 7.04
N SER A 165 2.90 -0.29 6.11
CA SER A 165 3.90 0.33 5.25
C SER A 165 4.09 -0.44 3.95
N THR A 166 4.59 0.26 2.93
CA THR A 166 5.11 -0.31 1.69
C THR A 166 6.48 0.29 1.39
N LYS A 167 7.39 -0.51 0.85
CA LYS A 167 8.72 -0.06 0.46
C LYS A 167 9.08 -0.62 -0.90
N LEU A 168 9.34 0.26 -1.87
CA LEU A 168 9.98 -0.11 -3.14
C LEU A 168 11.50 0.04 -2.99
N GLY A 169 12.24 -0.93 -3.51
CA GLY A 169 13.69 -1.05 -3.33
C GLY A 169 14.06 -1.76 -2.03
N GLN A 170 15.35 -1.94 -1.81
CA GLN A 170 15.87 -2.66 -0.65
C GLN A 170 15.32 -2.11 0.68
N ILE A 171 15.00 -3.04 1.58
CA ILE A 171 14.62 -2.66 2.95
C ILE A 171 15.78 -1.94 3.64
N GLN A 172 15.40 -0.99 4.49
CA GLN A 172 16.32 -0.48 5.51
C GLN A 172 15.97 -1.18 6.83
N PRO A 173 16.82 -2.07 7.37
CA PRO A 173 16.47 -2.88 8.54
C PRO A 173 15.98 -2.05 9.73
N LYS A 174 16.56 -0.85 9.94
CA LYS A 174 16.14 0.06 11.00
C LYS A 174 14.71 0.58 10.79
N GLU A 175 14.36 0.96 9.56
CA GLU A 175 13.01 1.45 9.23
C GLU A 175 11.98 0.33 9.38
N LEU A 176 12.30 -0.87 8.88
CA LEU A 176 11.41 -2.03 9.01
C LEU A 176 11.20 -2.39 10.49
N LYS A 177 12.26 -2.41 11.31
CA LYS A 177 12.15 -2.63 12.77
C LYS A 177 11.20 -1.62 13.42
N GLN A 178 11.33 -0.34 13.12
CA GLN A 178 10.43 0.70 13.66
C GLN A 178 8.97 0.42 13.31
N THR A 179 8.70 -0.02 12.07
CA THR A 179 7.35 -0.40 11.66
C THR A 179 6.84 -1.62 12.43
N LEU A 180 7.69 -2.66 12.59
CA LEU A 180 7.31 -3.89 13.28
C LEU A 180 7.14 -3.70 14.78
N ASP A 181 7.92 -2.82 15.40
CA ASP A 181 7.79 -2.50 16.83
C ASP A 181 6.52 -1.66 17.14
N ALA A 182 5.87 -1.09 16.11
CA ALA A 182 4.63 -0.32 16.23
C ALA A 182 3.36 -1.15 15.89
N LEU A 183 3.49 -2.47 15.63
CA LEU A 183 2.36 -3.38 15.39
C LEU A 183 1.76 -3.89 16.69
#